data_36884d41d461d0f51056efbefb838345
#
_entry.id   36884d41d461d0f51056efbefb838345
#
_cell.length_a   1.000
_cell.length_b   1.000
_cell.length_c   1.000
_cell.angle_alpha   90.00
_cell.angle_beta   90.00
_cell.angle_gamma   90.00
#
_symmetry.space_group_name_H-M   'P 1'
#
loop_
_entity.id
_entity.type
_entity.pdbx_description
1 polymer ?
#
loop_
_entity_poly.entity_id
_entity_poly.type
_entity_poly.pdbx_seq_one_letter_code
_entity_poly.pdbx_strand_id
1 'polypeptide(L)'
;MQQREAEELFEKFKNGTCNASEMEAIRHWLHHYRSEAVVKYSSADLENISDEIWSKVEPSLHERKPRVISLKVKIAAAAAIILLALGGLYLLQHKAPLSGQIASVYKNDIDPGGNKAYLTLADGKKVSLDHLKQGNIAQPGVQISTLPDGMVVYTASAGQEATDANNTLETPKGGRFSIVLPDGTRAWLNAASTLTYPLSFKDKKERIVTLSGEGYFEVAHDKSHPFLVHAQRQTVQVLGTHFNIQAYSNEKHIRTTLLLGSVQISGSKQGAKILKPGEQADFDTNGITVSQADSEQANAWINDDFVFNGEDLHTVMRQVARWYDVEVVYDGEQDNAAFYSTISRNKKLSEILKALTMNQGVHFKLEGRRVTVMP
;
A
#
# COMPACT_ATOMS: atom_id res chain seq x y z
N MET A 1 -5.08 -16.95 22.73
CA MET A 1 -4.42 -16.63 24.01
C MET A 1 -5.52 -16.55 25.07
N GLN A 2 -5.40 -17.33 26.16
CA GLN A 2 -6.41 -17.31 27.23
C GLN A 2 -6.23 -16.02 28.05
N GLN A 3 -7.32 -15.51 28.64
CA GLN A 3 -7.32 -14.21 29.35
C GLN A 3 -6.24 -14.09 30.43
N ARG A 4 -5.94 -15.19 31.12
CA ARG A 4 -4.90 -15.27 32.16
C ARG A 4 -3.47 -15.09 31.60
N GLU A 5 -3.19 -15.66 30.44
CA GLU A 5 -1.89 -15.52 29.75
C GLU A 5 -1.68 -14.09 29.26
N ALA A 6 -2.76 -13.41 28.85
CA ALA A 6 -2.70 -12.01 28.44
C ALA A 6 -2.39 -11.08 29.62
N GLU A 7 -2.98 -11.33 30.81
CA GLU A 7 -2.73 -10.56 32.03
C GLU A 7 -1.28 -10.70 32.50
N GLU A 8 -0.71 -11.91 32.49
CA GLU A 8 0.69 -12.14 32.85
C GLU A 8 1.67 -11.47 31.87
N LEU A 9 1.39 -11.51 30.57
CA LEU A 9 2.18 -10.83 29.54
C LEU A 9 2.11 -9.31 29.67
N PHE A 10 0.95 -8.76 30.02
CA PHE A 10 0.78 -7.33 30.24
C PHE A 10 1.53 -6.83 31.47
N GLU A 11 1.54 -7.61 32.57
CA GLU A 11 2.34 -7.27 33.77
C GLU A 11 3.84 -7.29 33.46
N LYS A 12 4.35 -8.27 32.71
CA LYS A 12 5.73 -8.29 32.23
C LYS A 12 6.08 -7.10 31.35
N PHE A 13 5.17 -6.70 30.48
CA PHE A 13 5.34 -5.52 29.62
C PHE A 13 5.47 -4.24 30.44
N LYS A 14 4.58 -4.05 31.42
CA LYS A 14 4.57 -2.89 32.33
C LYS A 14 5.84 -2.79 33.16
N ASN A 15 6.41 -3.94 33.54
CA ASN A 15 7.63 -4.01 34.33
C ASN A 15 8.91 -4.01 33.47
N GLY A 16 8.80 -3.92 32.12
CA GLY A 16 9.95 -3.91 31.22
C GLY A 16 10.74 -5.23 31.13
N THR A 17 10.13 -6.36 31.53
CA THR A 17 10.80 -7.69 31.62
C THR A 17 10.42 -8.64 30.47
N CYS A 18 9.72 -8.15 29.43
CA CYS A 18 9.37 -8.94 28.25
C CYS A 18 10.59 -9.27 27.38
N ASN A 19 10.68 -10.52 26.94
CA ASN A 19 11.61 -10.93 25.90
C ASN A 19 11.07 -10.59 24.48
N ALA A 20 11.89 -10.80 23.43
CA ALA A 20 11.53 -10.43 22.05
C ALA A 20 10.27 -11.16 21.53
N SER A 21 10.11 -12.45 21.84
CA SER A 21 8.93 -13.23 21.40
C SER A 21 7.66 -12.85 22.16
N GLU A 22 7.76 -12.50 23.44
CA GLU A 22 6.64 -11.99 24.25
C GLU A 22 6.19 -10.60 23.77
N MET A 23 7.13 -9.75 23.35
CA MET A 23 6.84 -8.44 22.76
C MET A 23 6.10 -8.56 21.41
N GLU A 24 6.48 -9.54 20.60
CA GLU A 24 5.84 -9.82 19.32
C GLU A 24 4.41 -10.35 19.52
N ALA A 25 4.20 -11.23 20.50
CA ALA A 25 2.87 -11.71 20.87
C ALA A 25 1.94 -10.58 21.35
N ILE A 26 2.45 -9.60 22.10
CA ILE A 26 1.70 -8.41 22.54
C ILE A 26 1.34 -7.53 21.34
N ARG A 27 2.27 -7.29 20.40
CA ARG A 27 2.00 -6.51 19.18
C ARG A 27 0.92 -7.16 18.32
N HIS A 28 1.01 -8.47 18.12
CA HIS A 28 0.03 -9.23 17.37
C HIS A 28 -1.37 -9.18 18.01
N TRP A 29 -1.43 -9.30 19.34
CA TRP A 29 -2.68 -9.21 20.09
C TRP A 29 -3.31 -7.80 20.03
N LEU A 30 -2.52 -6.74 20.21
CA LEU A 30 -2.98 -5.35 20.09
C LEU A 30 -3.51 -5.02 18.69
N HIS A 31 -2.89 -5.58 17.64
CA HIS A 31 -3.33 -5.38 16.27
C HIS A 31 -4.69 -6.03 16.00
N HIS A 32 -4.94 -7.22 16.55
CA HIS A 32 -6.22 -7.93 16.44
C HIS A 32 -7.33 -7.29 17.29
N TYR A 33 -7.00 -6.80 18.48
CA TYR A 33 -7.98 -6.18 19.39
C TYR A 33 -8.50 -4.83 18.89
N ARG A 34 -7.75 -4.14 18.05
CA ARG A 34 -8.14 -2.84 17.47
C ARG A 34 -9.25 -2.96 16.41
N SER A 35 -9.54 -4.16 15.93
CA SER A 35 -10.54 -4.38 14.87
C SER A 35 -11.95 -4.72 15.36
N GLU A 36 -12.17 -5.07 16.65
CA GLU A 36 -13.46 -5.61 17.09
C GLU A 36 -14.15 -4.91 18.27
N ALA A 37 -13.54 -3.98 18.98
CA ALA A 37 -14.15 -3.36 20.17
C ALA A 37 -14.20 -1.83 20.10
N VAL A 38 -15.23 -1.30 19.47
CA VAL A 38 -15.76 0.02 19.84
C VAL A 38 -16.53 -0.14 21.15
N VAL A 39 -15.83 -0.08 22.28
CA VAL A 39 -16.49 0.02 23.59
C VAL A 39 -17.08 1.42 23.68
N LYS A 40 -18.40 1.53 23.54
CA LYS A 40 -19.14 2.77 23.80
C LYS A 40 -19.23 2.94 25.32
N TYR A 41 -18.37 3.75 25.89
CA TYR A 41 -18.57 4.24 27.25
C TYR A 41 -19.73 5.23 27.26
N SER A 42 -20.67 5.06 28.19
CA SER A 42 -21.70 6.05 28.47
C SER A 42 -21.04 7.28 29.12
N SER A 43 -21.62 8.48 28.92
CA SER A 43 -21.16 9.70 29.60
C SER A 43 -21.11 9.57 31.12
N ALA A 44 -21.98 8.77 31.71
CA ALA A 44 -21.98 8.45 33.15
C ALA A 44 -20.81 7.57 33.58
N ASP A 45 -20.32 6.67 32.71
CA ASP A 45 -19.16 5.83 32.99
C ASP A 45 -17.87 6.66 32.97
N LEU A 46 -17.77 7.66 32.09
CA LEU A 46 -16.63 8.57 32.01
C LEU A 46 -16.56 9.53 33.21
N GLU A 47 -17.71 10.00 33.73
CA GLU A 47 -17.76 10.81 34.96
C GLU A 47 -17.31 9.99 36.18
N ASN A 48 -17.79 8.77 36.33
CA ASN A 48 -17.39 7.89 37.45
C ASN A 48 -15.88 7.56 37.43
N ILE A 49 -15.27 7.33 36.26
CA ILE A 49 -13.84 7.09 36.09
C ILE A 49 -13.05 8.37 36.41
N SER A 50 -13.55 9.54 36.02
CA SER A 50 -12.94 10.82 36.35
C SER A 50 -12.91 11.06 37.86
N ASP A 51 -14.02 10.84 38.55
CA ASP A 51 -14.11 11.05 40.01
C ASP A 51 -13.23 10.07 40.79
N GLU A 52 -13.13 8.82 40.34
CA GLU A 52 -12.22 7.82 40.95
C GLU A 52 -10.73 8.21 40.77
N ILE A 53 -10.35 8.75 39.63
CA ILE A 53 -8.99 9.25 39.39
C ILE A 53 -8.72 10.48 40.27
N TRP A 54 -9.63 11.44 40.32
CA TRP A 54 -9.47 12.65 41.12
C TRP A 54 -9.41 12.36 42.63
N SER A 55 -10.20 11.44 43.16
CA SER A 55 -10.16 11.05 44.57
C SER A 55 -8.83 10.44 45.01
N LYS A 56 -8.08 9.83 44.10
CA LYS A 56 -6.75 9.25 44.37
C LYS A 56 -5.61 10.27 44.18
N VAL A 57 -5.82 11.33 43.43
CA VAL A 57 -4.81 12.37 43.16
C VAL A 57 -4.87 13.52 44.17
N GLU A 58 -6.04 13.91 44.65
CA GLU A 58 -6.27 15.04 45.55
C GLU A 58 -5.52 14.93 46.88
N PRO A 59 -5.43 13.76 47.58
CA PRO A 59 -4.69 13.66 48.82
C PRO A 59 -3.17 13.88 48.70
N SER A 60 -2.61 13.75 47.52
CA SER A 60 -1.17 13.90 47.30
C SER A 60 -0.71 15.36 47.09
N LEU A 61 -1.67 16.30 46.99
CA LEU A 61 -1.38 17.71 46.77
C LEU A 61 -1.33 18.59 48.01
N HIS A 62 -1.69 18.05 49.22
CA HIS A 62 -1.66 18.80 50.49
C HIS A 62 -0.61 18.26 51.43
N GLU A 63 0.52 18.91 51.53
CA GLU A 63 1.40 19.27 52.62
C GLU A 63 2.83 19.58 52.15
N ARG A 64 3.02 20.78 51.63
CA ARG A 64 4.36 21.40 51.68
C ARG A 64 4.25 22.77 52.32
N LYS A 65 4.72 22.90 53.57
CA LYS A 65 4.89 24.20 54.25
C LYS A 65 5.73 25.14 53.35
N PRO A 66 5.32 26.39 53.13
CA PRO A 66 6.07 27.33 52.29
C PRO A 66 7.42 27.65 52.92
N ARG A 67 8.52 27.24 52.31
CA ARG A 67 9.85 27.75 52.64
C ARG A 67 9.87 29.21 52.15
N VAL A 68 10.12 30.15 53.08
CA VAL A 68 10.30 31.56 52.79
C VAL A 68 11.59 31.71 51.95
N ILE A 69 11.47 31.78 50.66
CA ILE A 69 12.60 32.02 49.76
C ILE A 69 12.97 33.48 49.84
N SER A 70 14.22 33.81 50.12
CA SER A 70 14.73 35.19 50.25
C SER A 70 14.51 35.96 48.92
N LEU A 71 14.25 37.26 48.98
CA LEU A 71 14.00 38.11 47.84
C LEU A 71 15.11 38.04 46.78
N LYS A 72 16.36 37.84 47.18
CA LYS A 72 17.51 37.65 46.28
C LYS A 72 17.40 36.39 45.42
N VAL A 73 16.87 35.29 45.96
CA VAL A 73 16.66 34.02 45.21
C VAL A 73 15.48 34.20 44.23
N LYS A 74 14.43 34.93 44.58
CA LYS A 74 13.31 35.21 43.67
C LYS A 74 13.76 36.08 42.48
N ILE A 75 14.63 37.09 42.70
CA ILE A 75 15.19 37.91 41.63
C ILE A 75 16.11 37.06 40.72
N ALA A 76 16.95 36.21 41.28
CA ALA A 76 17.83 35.34 40.50
C ALA A 76 17.02 34.30 39.65
N ALA A 77 15.93 33.76 40.20
CA ALA A 77 15.04 32.87 39.48
C ALA A 77 14.30 33.57 38.33
N ALA A 78 13.81 34.80 38.56
CA ALA A 78 13.17 35.61 37.53
C ALA A 78 14.15 35.96 36.38
N ALA A 79 15.39 36.35 36.71
CA ALA A 79 16.43 36.60 35.71
C ALA A 79 16.78 35.34 34.89
N ALA A 80 16.85 34.17 35.52
CA ALA A 80 17.09 32.89 34.82
C ALA A 80 15.94 32.53 33.86
N ILE A 81 14.69 32.75 34.29
CA ILE A 81 13.51 32.50 33.42
C ILE A 81 13.51 33.47 32.21
N ILE A 82 13.85 34.73 32.43
CA ILE A 82 13.95 35.72 31.35
C ILE A 82 15.07 35.36 30.37
N LEU A 83 16.24 34.92 30.87
CA LEU A 83 17.33 34.46 30.00
C LEU A 83 16.97 33.20 29.22
N LEU A 84 16.27 32.24 29.84
CA LEU A 84 15.76 31.06 29.16
C LEU A 84 14.69 31.40 28.12
N ALA A 85 13.80 32.33 28.44
CA ALA A 85 12.78 32.80 27.49
C ALA A 85 13.42 33.56 26.32
N LEU A 86 14.39 34.47 26.59
CA LEU A 86 15.11 35.18 25.53
C LEU A 86 16.00 34.22 24.71
N GLY A 87 16.66 33.26 25.34
CA GLY A 87 17.41 32.19 24.67
C GLY A 87 16.52 31.29 23.84
N GLY A 88 15.36 30.90 24.36
CA GLY A 88 14.34 30.14 23.63
C GLY A 88 13.77 30.91 22.43
N LEU A 89 13.46 32.19 22.61
CA LEU A 89 13.01 33.10 21.55
C LEU A 89 14.08 33.30 20.48
N TYR A 90 15.34 33.50 20.91
CA TYR A 90 16.49 33.56 20.01
C TYR A 90 16.67 32.29 19.21
N LEU A 91 16.59 31.10 19.84
CA LEU A 91 16.66 29.81 19.16
C LEU A 91 15.45 29.55 18.25
N LEU A 92 14.25 30.05 18.59
CA LEU A 92 13.07 29.99 17.74
C LEU A 92 13.17 30.92 16.52
N GLN A 93 13.73 32.11 16.70
CA GLN A 93 13.99 33.09 15.62
C GLN A 93 15.17 32.68 14.75
N HIS A 94 16.16 31.93 15.30
CA HIS A 94 17.35 31.47 14.60
C HIS A 94 17.28 29.96 14.26
N LYS A 95 16.15 29.32 14.47
CA LYS A 95 15.88 28.06 13.74
C LYS A 95 15.83 28.43 12.26
N ALA A 96 16.99 28.42 11.61
CA ALA A 96 17.03 28.33 10.16
C ALA A 96 16.11 27.14 9.80
N PRO A 97 15.13 27.34 8.93
CA PRO A 97 14.30 26.23 8.49
C PRO A 97 15.25 25.25 7.80
N LEU A 98 15.60 24.14 8.47
CA LEU A 98 16.27 22.99 7.84
C LEU A 98 15.47 22.46 6.63
N SER A 99 14.24 22.94 6.49
CA SER A 99 13.34 22.70 5.37
C SER A 99 13.62 23.53 4.12
N GLY A 100 14.39 24.63 4.20
CA GLY A 100 14.52 25.60 3.10
C GLY A 100 15.65 25.34 2.10
N GLN A 101 16.62 24.48 2.40
CA GLN A 101 17.74 24.25 1.48
C GLN A 101 17.56 23.02 0.58
N ILE A 102 16.55 22.19 0.78
CA ILE A 102 16.33 20.97 -0.01
C ILE A 102 15.36 21.21 -1.17
N ALA A 103 14.49 22.22 -1.07
CA ALA A 103 13.54 22.57 -2.13
C ALA A 103 14.17 23.20 -3.39
N SER A 104 15.47 23.55 -3.37
CA SER A 104 16.13 24.20 -4.50
C SER A 104 16.90 23.27 -5.44
N VAL A 105 17.05 21.99 -5.10
CA VAL A 105 17.77 21.03 -5.96
C VAL A 105 16.92 20.56 -7.13
N TYR A 106 15.58 20.49 -6.95
CA TYR A 106 14.65 20.07 -7.99
C TYR A 106 13.63 21.16 -8.29
N LYS A 107 13.94 22.00 -9.29
CA LYS A 107 13.12 23.17 -9.67
C LYS A 107 11.72 22.81 -10.16
N ASN A 108 11.49 21.55 -10.55
CA ASN A 108 10.24 20.99 -11.06
C ASN A 108 10.06 19.58 -10.48
N ASP A 109 9.64 19.50 -9.22
CA ASP A 109 9.37 18.20 -8.59
C ASP A 109 8.11 17.55 -9.18
N ILE A 110 8.04 16.21 -9.16
CA ILE A 110 6.96 15.42 -9.75
C ILE A 110 6.06 14.90 -8.64
N ASP A 111 4.77 15.21 -8.78
CA ASP A 111 3.74 14.70 -7.89
C ASP A 111 3.53 13.18 -8.07
N PRO A 112 3.10 12.47 -7.03
CA PRO A 112 2.81 11.04 -7.11
C PRO A 112 1.71 10.73 -8.12
N GLY A 113 1.65 9.49 -8.54
CA GLY A 113 0.55 8.95 -9.30
C GLY A 113 -0.79 9.04 -8.54
N GLY A 114 -1.87 8.64 -9.17
CA GLY A 114 -3.21 8.70 -8.59
C GLY A 114 -4.19 7.76 -9.28
N ASN A 115 -5.48 7.89 -8.94
CA ASN A 115 -6.52 7.10 -9.56
C ASN A 115 -6.80 7.62 -10.98
N LYS A 116 -6.21 6.96 -11.98
CA LYS A 116 -6.34 7.29 -13.41
C LYS A 116 -6.49 6.01 -14.20
N ALA A 117 -7.53 5.92 -15.01
CA ALA A 117 -7.75 4.79 -15.91
C ALA A 117 -8.58 5.15 -17.12
N TYR A 118 -8.48 4.33 -18.15
CA TYR A 118 -9.32 4.35 -19.35
C TYR A 118 -10.06 3.03 -19.47
N LEU A 119 -11.34 3.10 -19.77
CA LEU A 119 -12.16 1.93 -20.09
C LEU A 119 -12.46 1.95 -21.59
N THR A 120 -11.95 0.96 -22.31
CA THR A 120 -12.35 0.70 -23.70
C THR A 120 -13.50 -0.28 -23.68
N LEU A 121 -14.64 0.19 -24.18
CA LEU A 121 -15.87 -0.59 -24.27
C LEU A 121 -15.83 -1.57 -25.45
N ALA A 122 -16.74 -2.52 -25.46
CA ALA A 122 -16.84 -3.53 -26.51
C ALA A 122 -17.06 -2.97 -27.93
N ASP A 123 -17.64 -1.78 -28.04
CA ASP A 123 -17.80 -1.04 -29.28
C ASP A 123 -16.56 -0.25 -29.74
N GLY A 124 -15.46 -0.34 -28.95
CA GLY A 124 -14.21 0.37 -29.18
C GLY A 124 -14.16 1.79 -28.61
N LYS A 125 -15.25 2.29 -28.02
CA LYS A 125 -15.27 3.62 -27.40
C LYS A 125 -14.39 3.64 -26.16
N LYS A 126 -13.42 4.56 -26.10
CA LYS A 126 -12.54 4.77 -24.94
C LYS A 126 -13.09 5.89 -24.05
N VAL A 127 -13.28 5.59 -22.76
CA VAL A 127 -13.82 6.51 -21.74
C VAL A 127 -12.77 6.70 -20.64
N SER A 128 -12.46 7.97 -20.29
CA SER A 128 -11.64 8.26 -19.11
C SER A 128 -12.46 8.08 -17.84
N LEU A 129 -11.88 7.42 -16.85
CA LEU A 129 -12.48 7.18 -15.54
C LEU A 129 -12.01 8.17 -14.46
N ASP A 130 -11.07 9.06 -14.79
CA ASP A 130 -10.40 9.96 -13.82
C ASP A 130 -11.36 10.98 -13.16
N HIS A 131 -12.46 11.30 -13.84
CA HIS A 131 -13.42 12.35 -13.43
C HIS A 131 -14.86 11.84 -13.32
N LEU A 132 -15.08 10.53 -13.37
CA LEU A 132 -16.41 9.96 -13.20
C LEU A 132 -16.89 10.11 -11.74
N LYS A 133 -17.26 11.34 -11.37
CA LYS A 133 -18.09 11.57 -10.19
C LYS A 133 -19.50 11.05 -10.49
N GLN A 134 -19.83 9.85 -9.99
CA GLN A 134 -21.17 9.25 -10.10
C GLN A 134 -21.78 9.34 -11.53
N GLY A 135 -21.13 8.73 -12.50
CA GLY A 135 -21.63 8.61 -13.87
C GLY A 135 -22.03 7.17 -14.17
N ASN A 136 -23.16 7.00 -14.88
CA ASN A 136 -23.54 5.71 -15.43
C ASN A 136 -23.11 5.66 -16.90
N ILE A 137 -22.32 4.63 -17.26
CA ILE A 137 -22.02 4.31 -18.66
C ILE A 137 -22.95 3.16 -19.03
N ALA A 138 -23.85 3.41 -19.96
CA ALA A 138 -24.74 2.36 -20.49
C ALA A 138 -24.04 1.62 -21.63
N GLN A 139 -24.09 0.31 -21.60
CA GLN A 139 -23.63 -0.59 -22.64
C GLN A 139 -24.71 -1.68 -22.83
N PRO A 140 -24.92 -2.24 -24.05
CA PRO A 140 -25.90 -3.30 -24.23
C PRO A 140 -25.70 -4.45 -23.25
N GLY A 141 -26.74 -4.76 -22.45
CA GLY A 141 -26.72 -5.80 -21.42
C GLY A 141 -26.05 -5.46 -20.09
N VAL A 142 -25.40 -4.30 -19.96
CA VAL A 142 -24.65 -3.94 -18.75
C VAL A 142 -24.74 -2.45 -18.46
N GLN A 143 -24.97 -2.10 -17.20
CA GLN A 143 -24.81 -0.74 -16.68
C GLN A 143 -23.51 -0.68 -15.87
N ILE A 144 -22.70 0.31 -16.15
CA ILE A 144 -21.43 0.56 -15.45
C ILE A 144 -21.63 1.79 -14.56
N SER A 145 -21.43 1.64 -13.26
CA SER A 145 -21.58 2.72 -12.28
C SER A 145 -20.30 2.85 -11.42
N THR A 146 -20.14 4.02 -10.82
CA THR A 146 -19.01 4.27 -9.90
C THR A 146 -19.52 4.34 -8.46
N LEU A 147 -18.91 3.59 -7.55
CA LEU A 147 -19.16 3.65 -6.12
C LEU A 147 -18.55 4.93 -5.50
N PRO A 148 -18.95 5.30 -4.27
CA PRO A 148 -18.41 6.47 -3.56
C PRO A 148 -16.88 6.44 -3.34
N ASP A 149 -16.29 5.25 -3.24
CA ASP A 149 -14.85 5.01 -3.13
C ASP A 149 -14.10 5.10 -4.47
N GLY A 150 -14.83 5.38 -5.57
CA GLY A 150 -14.27 5.49 -6.93
C GLY A 150 -14.17 4.15 -7.67
N MET A 151 -14.57 3.04 -7.07
CA MET A 151 -14.56 1.73 -7.72
C MET A 151 -15.65 1.63 -8.79
N VAL A 152 -15.31 1.11 -9.95
CA VAL A 152 -16.27 0.85 -11.04
C VAL A 152 -16.94 -0.50 -10.84
N VAL A 153 -18.26 -0.53 -10.94
CA VAL A 153 -19.08 -1.74 -10.74
C VAL A 153 -19.93 -2.01 -11.97
N TYR A 154 -20.00 -3.27 -12.35
CA TYR A 154 -20.85 -3.78 -13.43
C TYR A 154 -22.16 -4.31 -12.86
N THR A 155 -23.28 -3.83 -13.41
CA THR A 155 -24.62 -4.34 -13.07
C THR A 155 -25.29 -4.80 -14.37
N ALA A 156 -25.83 -6.03 -14.37
CA ALA A 156 -26.58 -6.53 -15.52
C ALA A 156 -27.81 -5.65 -15.79
N SER A 157 -28.00 -5.26 -17.03
CA SER A 157 -29.22 -4.52 -17.46
C SER A 157 -30.38 -5.49 -17.60
N ALA A 158 -31.53 -5.16 -17.00
CA ALA A 158 -32.73 -5.97 -17.13
C ALA A 158 -33.19 -6.09 -18.60
N GLY A 159 -33.38 -7.32 -19.06
CA GLY A 159 -34.00 -7.61 -20.35
C GLY A 159 -33.07 -7.62 -21.57
N GLN A 160 -31.78 -7.47 -21.41
CA GLN A 160 -30.80 -7.65 -22.51
C GLN A 160 -29.76 -8.71 -22.13
N GLU A 161 -29.48 -9.65 -23.05
CA GLU A 161 -28.35 -10.56 -22.88
C GLU A 161 -27.03 -9.84 -23.13
N ALA A 162 -26.06 -10.04 -22.23
CA ALA A 162 -24.71 -9.54 -22.44
C ALA A 162 -24.08 -10.28 -23.63
N THR A 163 -23.50 -9.53 -24.54
CA THR A 163 -22.77 -10.10 -25.69
C THR A 163 -21.47 -10.77 -25.24
N ASP A 164 -20.92 -11.68 -26.07
CA ASP A 164 -19.59 -12.30 -25.84
C ASP A 164 -18.41 -11.31 -26.02
N ALA A 165 -18.71 -10.03 -25.97
CA ALA A 165 -17.74 -8.98 -26.17
C ALA A 165 -16.95 -8.67 -24.88
N ASN A 166 -15.76 -8.12 -25.04
CA ASN A 166 -14.86 -7.79 -23.95
C ASN A 166 -14.74 -6.28 -23.77
N ASN A 167 -14.56 -5.87 -22.52
CA ASN A 167 -14.05 -4.55 -22.16
C ASN A 167 -12.57 -4.65 -21.76
N THR A 168 -11.88 -3.51 -21.90
CA THR A 168 -10.48 -3.40 -21.51
C THR A 168 -10.30 -2.20 -20.59
N LEU A 169 -9.85 -2.46 -19.35
CA LEU A 169 -9.43 -1.44 -18.39
C LEU A 169 -7.92 -1.23 -18.52
N GLU A 170 -7.49 0.01 -18.71
CA GLU A 170 -6.08 0.40 -18.86
C GLU A 170 -5.72 1.46 -17.82
N THR A 171 -4.70 1.24 -17.04
CA THR A 171 -4.06 2.25 -16.18
C THR A 171 -2.80 2.77 -16.88
N PRO A 172 -2.68 4.08 -17.13
CA PRO A 172 -1.44 4.64 -17.68
C PRO A 172 -0.31 4.61 -16.64
N LYS A 173 0.90 4.97 -17.04
CA LYS A 173 1.94 5.34 -16.08
C LYS A 173 1.41 6.44 -15.17
N GLY A 174 1.74 6.39 -13.87
CA GLY A 174 1.20 7.29 -12.85
C GLY A 174 -0.28 7.08 -12.55
N GLY A 175 -0.89 5.99 -13.04
CA GLY A 175 -2.27 5.63 -12.77
C GLY A 175 -2.38 4.33 -11.98
N ARG A 176 -3.38 4.22 -11.11
CA ARG A 176 -3.87 2.95 -10.55
C ARG A 176 -5.39 2.98 -10.57
N PHE A 177 -6.03 1.84 -10.55
CA PHE A 177 -7.48 1.79 -10.54
C PHE A 177 -8.01 0.47 -9.99
N SER A 178 -9.25 0.49 -9.49
CA SER A 178 -9.92 -0.72 -8.99
C SER A 178 -11.29 -0.89 -9.63
N ILE A 179 -11.70 -2.15 -9.80
CA ILE A 179 -12.93 -2.53 -10.48
C ILE A 179 -13.56 -3.76 -9.83
N VAL A 180 -14.87 -3.84 -9.83
CA VAL A 180 -15.62 -5.06 -9.55
C VAL A 180 -16.07 -5.66 -10.88
N LEU A 181 -15.62 -6.86 -11.18
CA LEU A 181 -15.97 -7.61 -12.38
C LEU A 181 -17.41 -8.14 -12.32
N PRO A 182 -17.98 -8.61 -13.46
CA PRO A 182 -19.36 -9.08 -13.52
C PRO A 182 -19.71 -10.27 -12.62
N ASP A 183 -18.70 -11.03 -12.14
CA ASP A 183 -18.86 -12.15 -11.20
C ASP A 183 -18.73 -11.74 -9.72
N GLY A 184 -18.50 -10.44 -9.45
CA GLY A 184 -18.24 -9.92 -8.11
C GLY A 184 -16.77 -9.97 -7.70
N THR A 185 -15.87 -10.48 -8.54
CA THR A 185 -14.42 -10.43 -8.31
C THR A 185 -13.96 -8.98 -8.26
N ARG A 186 -13.16 -8.62 -7.25
CA ARG A 186 -12.49 -7.33 -7.17
C ARG A 186 -11.11 -7.43 -7.78
N ALA A 187 -10.77 -6.47 -8.62
CA ALA A 187 -9.45 -6.37 -9.22
C ALA A 187 -8.89 -4.94 -9.06
N TRP A 188 -7.63 -4.86 -8.66
CA TRP A 188 -6.86 -3.62 -8.64
C TRP A 188 -5.78 -3.71 -9.70
N LEU A 189 -5.58 -2.66 -10.45
CA LEU A 189 -4.50 -2.54 -11.43
C LEU A 189 -3.50 -1.48 -10.97
N ASN A 190 -2.23 -1.84 -10.96
CA ASN A 190 -1.12 -0.92 -10.70
C ASN A 190 -0.79 -0.11 -11.97
N ALA A 191 0.16 0.82 -11.89
CA ALA A 191 0.55 1.70 -12.99
C ALA A 191 1.04 0.91 -14.23
N ALA A 192 0.70 1.40 -15.41
CA ALA A 192 1.04 0.80 -16.70
C ALA A 192 0.52 -0.64 -16.85
N SER A 193 -0.73 -0.89 -16.52
CA SER A 193 -1.36 -2.21 -16.56
C SER A 193 -2.65 -2.21 -17.36
N THR A 194 -3.01 -3.38 -17.89
CA THR A 194 -4.21 -3.58 -18.72
C THR A 194 -4.91 -4.89 -18.31
N LEU A 195 -6.22 -4.83 -18.11
CA LEU A 195 -7.07 -5.99 -17.83
C LEU A 195 -8.18 -6.06 -18.88
N THR A 196 -8.23 -7.16 -19.63
CA THR A 196 -9.32 -7.46 -20.58
C THR A 196 -10.20 -8.54 -19.98
N TYR A 197 -11.51 -8.32 -19.99
CA TYR A 197 -12.51 -9.20 -19.37
C TYR A 197 -13.83 -9.14 -20.12
N PRO A 198 -14.64 -10.21 -20.11
CA PRO A 198 -15.94 -10.26 -20.80
C PRO A 198 -16.99 -9.43 -20.05
N LEU A 199 -18.00 -8.97 -20.77
CA LEU A 199 -19.16 -8.27 -20.21
C LEU A 199 -19.97 -9.12 -19.24
N SER A 200 -19.92 -10.45 -19.39
CA SER A 200 -20.59 -11.43 -18.53
C SER A 200 -19.82 -12.74 -18.49
N PHE A 201 -19.80 -13.38 -17.33
CA PHE A 201 -19.32 -14.76 -17.16
C PHE A 201 -20.47 -15.80 -17.12
N LYS A 202 -21.73 -15.32 -17.30
CA LYS A 202 -22.90 -16.20 -17.33
C LYS A 202 -22.77 -17.25 -18.43
N ASP A 203 -23.14 -18.46 -18.13
CA ASP A 203 -23.11 -19.64 -19.04
C ASP A 203 -21.71 -20.01 -19.58
N LYS A 204 -20.65 -19.45 -19.00
CA LYS A 204 -19.26 -19.81 -19.31
C LYS A 204 -18.78 -20.92 -18.38
N LYS A 205 -18.05 -21.88 -18.93
CA LYS A 205 -17.41 -22.94 -18.12
C LYS A 205 -16.28 -22.41 -17.24
N GLU A 206 -15.66 -21.32 -17.67
CA GLU A 206 -14.50 -20.68 -17.03
C GLU A 206 -14.67 -19.17 -17.07
N ARG A 207 -14.19 -18.48 -16.03
CA ARG A 207 -14.16 -17.02 -15.93
C ARG A 207 -12.78 -16.53 -16.36
N ILE A 208 -12.61 -16.19 -17.63
CA ILE A 208 -11.31 -15.88 -18.21
C ILE A 208 -11.11 -14.37 -18.30
N VAL A 209 -9.95 -13.91 -17.81
CA VAL A 209 -9.46 -12.54 -17.98
C VAL A 209 -8.01 -12.55 -18.49
N THR A 210 -7.58 -11.48 -19.15
CA THR A 210 -6.20 -11.32 -19.64
C THR A 210 -5.57 -10.10 -18.97
N LEU A 211 -4.39 -10.29 -18.36
CA LEU A 211 -3.63 -9.26 -17.67
C LEU A 211 -2.31 -8.99 -18.39
N SER A 212 -1.98 -7.72 -18.55
CA SER A 212 -0.63 -7.21 -18.83
C SER A 212 -0.28 -6.18 -17.77
N GLY A 213 0.94 -6.20 -17.21
CA GLY A 213 1.33 -5.37 -16.09
C GLY A 213 1.08 -6.04 -14.74
N GLU A 214 0.57 -5.33 -13.75
CA GLU A 214 0.37 -5.84 -12.39
C GLU A 214 -1.06 -5.67 -11.92
N GLY A 215 -1.61 -6.76 -11.39
CA GLY A 215 -2.96 -6.81 -10.84
C GLY A 215 -3.06 -7.65 -9.58
N TYR A 216 -3.78 -7.13 -8.61
CA TYR A 216 -4.21 -7.85 -7.42
C TYR A 216 -5.69 -8.23 -7.55
N PHE A 217 -6.02 -9.45 -7.15
CA PHE A 217 -7.35 -10.01 -7.32
C PHE A 217 -7.87 -10.59 -6.02
N GLU A 218 -9.10 -10.24 -5.67
CA GLU A 218 -9.94 -10.91 -4.68
C GLU A 218 -11.07 -11.61 -5.43
N VAL A 219 -10.83 -12.87 -5.78
CA VAL A 219 -11.74 -13.62 -6.66
C VAL A 219 -12.96 -14.11 -5.89
N ALA A 220 -14.14 -13.84 -6.44
CA ALA A 220 -15.40 -14.38 -5.94
C ALA A 220 -15.38 -15.90 -5.95
N HIS A 221 -15.79 -16.54 -4.83
CA HIS A 221 -15.69 -17.99 -4.67
C HIS A 221 -16.72 -18.73 -5.52
N ASP A 222 -16.25 -19.50 -6.49
CA ASP A 222 -17.07 -20.42 -7.30
C ASP A 222 -16.25 -21.63 -7.72
N LYS A 223 -16.57 -22.80 -7.14
CA LYS A 223 -15.90 -24.08 -7.44
C LYS A 223 -16.29 -24.66 -8.79
N SER A 224 -17.46 -24.28 -9.30
CA SER A 224 -18.02 -24.83 -10.54
C SER A 224 -17.45 -24.14 -11.78
N HIS A 225 -17.08 -22.86 -11.66
CA HIS A 225 -16.56 -22.05 -12.75
C HIS A 225 -15.21 -21.45 -12.33
N PRO A 226 -14.09 -22.11 -12.60
CA PRO A 226 -12.75 -21.61 -12.28
C PRO A 226 -12.50 -20.22 -12.87
N PHE A 227 -11.75 -19.39 -12.12
CA PHE A 227 -11.29 -18.09 -12.61
C PHE A 227 -9.85 -18.22 -13.13
N LEU A 228 -9.65 -17.82 -14.38
CA LEU A 228 -8.38 -17.94 -15.08
C LEU A 228 -7.84 -16.54 -15.42
N VAL A 229 -6.60 -16.27 -15.04
CA VAL A 229 -5.86 -15.08 -15.48
C VAL A 229 -4.78 -15.50 -16.47
N HIS A 230 -4.92 -15.09 -17.72
CA HIS A 230 -3.88 -15.20 -18.73
C HIS A 230 -2.94 -14.02 -18.63
N ALA A 231 -1.67 -14.25 -18.32
CA ALA A 231 -0.63 -13.24 -18.18
C ALA A 231 0.61 -13.65 -18.99
N GLN A 232 0.77 -13.06 -20.16
CA GLN A 232 1.81 -13.44 -21.15
C GLN A 232 1.76 -14.94 -21.46
N ARG A 233 2.76 -15.74 -21.00
CA ARG A 233 2.86 -17.17 -21.22
C ARG A 233 2.36 -18.02 -20.05
N GLN A 234 1.90 -17.35 -18.98
CA GLN A 234 1.41 -18.00 -17.76
C GLN A 234 -0.11 -17.98 -17.73
N THR A 235 -0.70 -19.04 -17.24
CA THR A 235 -2.11 -19.10 -16.84
C THR A 235 -2.18 -19.40 -15.35
N VAL A 236 -2.88 -18.53 -14.62
CA VAL A 236 -3.18 -18.67 -13.20
C VAL A 236 -4.64 -19.07 -13.06
N GLN A 237 -4.90 -20.20 -12.40
CA GLN A 237 -6.24 -20.74 -12.16
C GLN A 237 -6.55 -20.77 -10.67
N VAL A 238 -7.73 -20.26 -10.30
CA VAL A 238 -8.21 -20.19 -8.90
C VAL A 238 -9.72 -20.46 -8.82
N LEU A 239 -10.22 -20.74 -7.60
CA LEU A 239 -11.64 -20.96 -7.31
C LEU A 239 -12.25 -19.91 -6.37
N GLY A 240 -11.40 -19.07 -5.74
CA GLY A 240 -11.81 -18.07 -4.75
C GLY A 240 -10.59 -17.78 -3.86
N THR A 241 -9.81 -16.77 -4.23
CA THR A 241 -8.41 -16.65 -3.82
C THR A 241 -8.00 -15.19 -3.86
N HIS A 242 -7.12 -14.78 -2.94
CA HIS A 242 -6.48 -13.45 -2.95
C HIS A 242 -5.02 -13.61 -3.39
N PHE A 243 -4.64 -12.96 -4.49
CA PHE A 243 -3.30 -13.08 -5.06
C PHE A 243 -2.92 -11.86 -5.88
N ASN A 244 -1.61 -11.64 -6.03
CA ASN A 244 -1.03 -10.63 -6.90
C ASN A 244 -0.31 -11.29 -8.08
N ILE A 245 -0.42 -10.70 -9.26
CA ILE A 245 0.36 -11.07 -10.44
C ILE A 245 1.11 -9.84 -10.92
N GLN A 246 2.43 -9.94 -11.06
CA GLN A 246 3.29 -8.96 -11.70
C GLN A 246 3.80 -9.54 -13.02
N ALA A 247 3.24 -9.09 -14.15
CA ALA A 247 3.51 -9.59 -15.50
C ALA A 247 3.86 -8.47 -16.48
N TYR A 248 4.74 -7.55 -16.07
CA TYR A 248 5.27 -6.52 -16.95
C TYR A 248 6.25 -7.13 -17.97
N SER A 249 6.18 -6.69 -19.22
CA SER A 249 7.05 -7.18 -20.29
C SER A 249 8.52 -6.81 -20.14
N ASN A 250 8.82 -5.78 -19.34
CA ASN A 250 10.16 -5.30 -19.04
C ASN A 250 10.71 -5.85 -17.71
N GLU A 251 10.05 -6.82 -17.09
CA GLU A 251 10.58 -7.56 -15.94
C GLU A 251 11.16 -8.92 -16.38
N LYS A 252 12.10 -9.43 -15.59
CA LYS A 252 12.84 -10.68 -15.91
C LYS A 252 11.95 -11.93 -15.86
N HIS A 253 10.94 -11.91 -14.99
CA HIS A 253 10.02 -13.02 -14.75
C HIS A 253 8.60 -12.51 -14.47
N ILE A 254 7.63 -13.37 -14.63
CA ILE A 254 6.27 -13.14 -14.16
C ILE A 254 6.21 -13.65 -12.72
N ARG A 255 5.84 -12.79 -11.78
CA ARG A 255 5.71 -13.16 -10.36
C ARG A 255 4.24 -13.29 -10.00
N THR A 256 3.88 -14.41 -9.38
CA THR A 256 2.54 -14.63 -8.80
C THR A 256 2.69 -14.91 -7.31
N THR A 257 2.09 -14.10 -6.46
CA THR A 257 2.14 -14.23 -5.00
C THR A 257 0.77 -14.55 -4.46
N LEU A 258 0.68 -15.62 -3.65
CA LEU A 258 -0.56 -16.07 -3.04
C LEU A 258 -0.68 -15.59 -1.60
N LEU A 259 -1.78 -14.85 -1.30
CA LEU A 259 -2.08 -14.36 0.04
C LEU A 259 -3.09 -15.25 0.76
N LEU A 260 -4.18 -15.64 0.09
CA LEU A 260 -5.23 -16.47 0.69
C LEU A 260 -5.79 -17.45 -0.36
N GLY A 261 -6.04 -18.70 0.04
CA GLY A 261 -6.67 -19.72 -0.80
C GLY A 261 -5.65 -20.66 -1.46
N SER A 262 -5.81 -20.94 -2.75
CA SER A 262 -4.91 -21.80 -3.54
C SER A 262 -4.84 -21.29 -4.97
N VAL A 263 -3.65 -21.31 -5.55
CA VAL A 263 -3.37 -20.93 -6.94
C VAL A 263 -2.72 -22.07 -7.67
N GLN A 264 -3.25 -22.43 -8.84
CA GLN A 264 -2.57 -23.30 -9.78
C GLN A 264 -1.99 -22.46 -10.91
N ILE A 265 -0.69 -22.62 -11.17
CA ILE A 265 0.05 -21.91 -12.23
C ILE A 265 0.47 -22.92 -13.29
N SER A 266 0.20 -22.59 -14.55
CA SER A 266 0.55 -23.40 -15.71
C SER A 266 1.16 -22.55 -16.83
N GLY A 267 1.68 -23.20 -17.87
CA GLY A 267 2.29 -22.53 -19.04
C GLY A 267 3.76 -22.89 -19.25
N SER A 268 4.39 -23.61 -18.31
CA SER A 268 5.75 -24.13 -18.49
C SER A 268 5.77 -25.57 -18.99
N LYS A 269 6.89 -25.98 -19.58
CA LYS A 269 7.12 -27.38 -19.98
C LYS A 269 7.27 -28.33 -18.78
N GLN A 270 7.50 -27.79 -17.59
CA GLN A 270 7.65 -28.55 -16.33
C GLN A 270 6.30 -28.95 -15.68
N GLY A 271 5.18 -28.62 -16.31
CA GLY A 271 3.84 -28.87 -15.78
C GLY A 271 3.35 -27.77 -14.84
N ALA A 272 2.16 -27.98 -14.29
CA ALA A 272 1.54 -27.03 -13.37
C ALA A 272 2.15 -27.08 -11.97
N LYS A 273 2.18 -25.94 -11.28
CA LYS A 273 2.56 -25.80 -9.86
C LYS A 273 1.37 -25.26 -9.07
N ILE A 274 1.26 -25.70 -7.82
CA ILE A 274 0.23 -25.22 -6.89
C ILE A 274 0.94 -24.45 -5.78
N LEU A 275 0.51 -23.21 -5.53
CA LEU A 275 0.96 -22.39 -4.42
C LEU A 275 0.05 -22.57 -3.20
N LYS A 276 0.66 -22.46 -2.03
CA LYS A 276 0.03 -22.31 -0.72
C LYS A 276 0.12 -20.85 -0.27
N PRO A 277 -0.76 -20.40 0.65
CA PRO A 277 -0.67 -19.06 1.21
C PRO A 277 0.73 -18.75 1.76
N GLY A 278 1.27 -17.57 1.43
CA GLY A 278 2.63 -17.18 1.76
C GLY A 278 3.70 -17.67 0.80
N GLU A 279 3.34 -18.33 -0.31
CA GLU A 279 4.27 -18.71 -1.37
C GLU A 279 4.12 -17.79 -2.59
N GLN A 280 5.22 -17.62 -3.32
CA GLN A 280 5.26 -16.99 -4.64
C GLN A 280 5.87 -17.92 -5.68
N ALA A 281 5.50 -17.71 -6.93
CA ALA A 281 6.10 -18.34 -8.08
C ALA A 281 6.69 -17.29 -9.02
N ASP A 282 7.95 -17.47 -9.39
CA ASP A 282 8.62 -16.74 -10.46
C ASP A 282 8.65 -17.63 -11.72
N PHE A 283 7.99 -17.16 -12.78
CA PHE A 283 7.89 -17.83 -14.06
C PHE A 283 8.77 -17.13 -15.09
N ASP A 284 9.74 -17.86 -15.65
CA ASP A 284 10.65 -17.36 -16.68
C ASP A 284 10.81 -18.38 -17.85
N THR A 285 11.85 -18.24 -18.63
CA THR A 285 12.19 -19.16 -19.74
C THR A 285 12.63 -20.54 -19.28
N ASN A 286 13.09 -20.66 -18.03
CA ASN A 286 13.57 -21.93 -17.44
C ASN A 286 12.43 -22.70 -16.76
N GLY A 287 11.29 -22.05 -16.49
CA GLY A 287 10.12 -22.67 -15.90
C GLY A 287 9.54 -21.91 -14.71
N ILE A 288 8.97 -22.64 -13.75
CA ILE A 288 8.34 -22.09 -12.54
C ILE A 288 9.18 -22.45 -11.32
N THR A 289 9.69 -21.42 -10.63
CA THR A 289 10.36 -21.57 -9.33
C THR A 289 9.44 -21.09 -8.23
N VAL A 290 9.24 -21.90 -7.19
CA VAL A 290 8.39 -21.56 -6.02
C VAL A 290 9.29 -21.26 -4.84
N SER A 291 8.99 -20.16 -4.13
CA SER A 291 9.69 -19.70 -2.93
C SER A 291 8.72 -19.11 -1.90
N GLN A 292 9.21 -18.84 -0.71
CA GLN A 292 8.44 -18.07 0.29
C GLN A 292 8.28 -16.63 -0.21
N ALA A 293 7.09 -16.09 -0.02
CA ALA A 293 6.75 -14.73 -0.41
C ALA A 293 6.86 -13.77 0.76
N ASP A 294 7.25 -12.54 0.45
CA ASP A 294 6.95 -11.40 1.30
C ASP A 294 5.55 -10.87 0.97
N SER A 295 4.57 -11.26 1.80
CA SER A 295 3.17 -10.87 1.60
C SER A 295 2.95 -9.37 1.75
N GLU A 296 3.76 -8.68 2.57
CA GLU A 296 3.70 -7.23 2.74
C GLU A 296 4.15 -6.53 1.46
N GLN A 297 5.25 -6.98 0.87
CA GLN A 297 5.73 -6.45 -0.41
C GLN A 297 4.73 -6.65 -1.55
N ALA A 298 4.08 -7.82 -1.61
CA ALA A 298 3.19 -8.18 -2.72
C ALA A 298 1.94 -7.29 -2.83
N ASN A 299 1.45 -6.75 -1.70
CA ASN A 299 0.25 -5.88 -1.65
C ASN A 299 0.55 -4.45 -1.20
N ALA A 300 1.81 -4.08 -0.98
CA ALA A 300 2.23 -2.76 -0.53
C ALA A 300 1.66 -1.63 -1.42
N TRP A 301 1.66 -1.83 -2.73
CA TRP A 301 1.19 -0.83 -3.68
C TRP A 301 -0.32 -0.52 -3.57
N ILE A 302 -1.13 -1.44 -3.05
CA ILE A 302 -2.55 -1.21 -2.74
C ILE A 302 -2.69 -0.30 -1.53
N ASN A 303 -1.75 -0.42 -0.57
CA ASN A 303 -1.70 0.36 0.66
C ASN A 303 -0.93 1.68 0.50
N ASP A 304 -0.64 2.11 -0.73
CA ASP A 304 0.11 3.33 -1.04
C ASP A 304 1.57 3.33 -0.58
N ASP A 305 2.22 2.16 -0.55
CA ASP A 305 3.62 2.03 -0.18
C ASP A 305 4.46 1.39 -1.28
N PHE A 306 5.72 1.80 -1.36
CA PHE A 306 6.80 1.01 -1.91
C PHE A 306 7.44 0.21 -0.78
N VAL A 307 7.49 -1.09 -0.91
CA VAL A 307 8.24 -1.98 -0.01
C VAL A 307 9.31 -2.66 -0.84
N PHE A 308 10.56 -2.34 -0.54
CA PHE A 308 11.74 -2.96 -1.13
C PHE A 308 12.37 -3.87 -0.09
N ASN A 309 12.55 -5.13 -0.43
CA ASN A 309 13.12 -6.14 0.46
C ASN A 309 14.20 -6.95 -0.27
N GLY A 310 15.30 -6.28 -0.60
CA GLY A 310 16.45 -6.88 -1.29
C GLY A 310 16.42 -6.70 -2.82
N GLU A 311 15.58 -5.80 -3.36
CA GLU A 311 15.55 -5.51 -4.79
C GLU A 311 16.80 -4.78 -5.25
N ASP A 312 17.21 -5.10 -6.49
CA ASP A 312 18.25 -4.35 -7.20
C ASP A 312 17.74 -2.96 -7.61
N LEU A 313 18.69 -2.01 -7.81
CA LEU A 313 18.42 -0.63 -8.20
C LEU A 313 17.56 -0.53 -9.47
N HIS A 314 17.80 -1.38 -10.46
CA HIS A 314 17.04 -1.35 -11.70
C HIS A 314 15.57 -1.74 -11.47
N THR A 315 15.30 -2.73 -10.61
CA THR A 315 13.96 -3.14 -10.23
C THR A 315 13.24 -2.04 -9.45
N VAL A 316 13.92 -1.42 -8.47
CA VAL A 316 13.39 -0.26 -7.73
C VAL A 316 13.04 0.88 -8.68
N MET A 317 13.96 1.27 -9.56
CA MET A 317 13.77 2.40 -10.47
C MET A 317 12.71 2.13 -11.54
N ARG A 318 12.49 0.88 -11.97
CA ARG A 318 11.36 0.55 -12.85
C ARG A 318 9.99 0.76 -12.16
N GLN A 319 9.88 0.42 -10.86
CA GLN A 319 8.65 0.68 -10.08
C GLN A 319 8.42 2.19 -9.93
N VAL A 320 9.47 2.95 -9.58
CA VAL A 320 9.43 4.42 -9.48
C VAL A 320 9.04 5.04 -10.83
N ALA A 321 9.66 4.59 -11.93
CA ALA A 321 9.38 5.08 -13.28
C ALA A 321 7.92 4.86 -13.70
N ARG A 322 7.33 3.72 -13.34
CA ARG A 322 5.90 3.45 -13.62
C ARG A 322 4.97 4.35 -12.81
N TRP A 323 5.28 4.57 -11.53
CA TRP A 323 4.41 5.35 -10.64
C TRP A 323 4.47 6.85 -10.85
N TYR A 324 5.66 7.40 -11.15
CA TYR A 324 5.84 8.84 -11.39
C TYR A 324 5.79 9.22 -12.87
N ASP A 325 5.64 8.25 -13.79
CA ASP A 325 5.69 8.44 -15.23
C ASP A 325 6.96 9.20 -15.65
N VAL A 326 8.12 8.69 -15.28
CA VAL A 326 9.43 9.23 -15.63
C VAL A 326 10.25 8.27 -16.47
N GLU A 327 11.19 8.82 -17.22
CA GLU A 327 12.25 8.09 -17.89
C GLU A 327 13.44 7.94 -16.94
N VAL A 328 14.03 6.75 -16.85
CA VAL A 328 15.23 6.50 -16.05
C VAL A 328 16.39 6.20 -16.97
N VAL A 329 17.49 6.93 -16.80
CA VAL A 329 18.74 6.77 -17.54
C VAL A 329 19.87 6.51 -16.54
N TYR A 330 20.76 5.59 -16.86
CA TYR A 330 21.88 5.22 -16.02
C TYR A 330 23.17 5.81 -16.61
N ASP A 331 23.93 6.53 -15.78
CA ASP A 331 25.23 7.11 -16.14
C ASP A 331 26.31 6.33 -15.36
N GLY A 332 27.12 5.57 -16.10
CA GLY A 332 28.12 4.66 -15.54
C GLY A 332 27.58 3.31 -15.05
N GLU A 333 28.49 2.48 -14.54
CA GLU A 333 28.16 1.21 -13.90
C GLU A 333 27.57 1.47 -12.50
N GLN A 334 26.49 0.78 -12.18
CA GLN A 334 25.81 0.89 -10.91
C GLN A 334 26.16 -0.32 -10.04
N ASP A 335 26.43 -0.09 -8.75
CA ASP A 335 26.57 -1.18 -7.79
C ASP A 335 25.28 -1.98 -7.68
N ASN A 336 25.40 -3.32 -7.64
CA ASN A 336 24.30 -4.25 -7.44
C ASN A 336 23.85 -4.29 -5.97
N ALA A 337 23.79 -3.15 -5.32
CA ALA A 337 23.33 -3.06 -3.93
C ALA A 337 21.85 -3.40 -3.82
N ALA A 338 21.52 -4.15 -2.77
CA ALA A 338 20.14 -4.53 -2.47
C ALA A 338 19.46 -3.43 -1.64
N PHE A 339 18.28 -3.00 -2.04
CA PHE A 339 17.51 -1.95 -1.37
C PHE A 339 16.54 -2.56 -0.35
N TYR A 340 16.54 -2.00 0.87
CA TYR A 340 15.63 -2.35 1.96
C TYR A 340 14.98 -1.07 2.47
N SER A 341 13.70 -0.85 2.16
CA SER A 341 13.00 0.37 2.56
C SER A 341 11.49 0.24 2.40
N THR A 342 10.74 0.89 3.29
CA THR A 342 9.31 1.14 3.13
C THR A 342 9.09 2.63 3.00
N ILE A 343 8.54 3.08 1.86
CA ILE A 343 8.38 4.50 1.54
C ILE A 343 6.97 4.72 0.99
N SER A 344 6.23 5.68 1.54
CA SER A 344 4.90 5.99 1.03
C SER A 344 4.93 6.52 -0.40
N ARG A 345 4.09 5.95 -1.27
CA ARG A 345 3.90 6.35 -2.68
C ARG A 345 3.24 7.72 -2.84
N ASN A 346 2.66 8.27 -1.76
CA ASN A 346 2.03 9.59 -1.75
C ASN A 346 3.02 10.74 -1.64
N LYS A 347 4.32 10.45 -1.51
CA LYS A 347 5.39 11.46 -1.49
C LYS A 347 5.73 11.94 -2.89
N LYS A 348 6.32 13.13 -2.98
CA LYS A 348 6.89 13.62 -4.24
C LYS A 348 8.11 12.80 -4.65
N LEU A 349 8.40 12.78 -5.95
CA LEU A 349 9.52 12.02 -6.49
C LEU A 349 10.86 12.36 -5.84
N SER A 350 11.12 13.64 -5.58
CA SER A 350 12.35 14.09 -4.92
C SER A 350 12.56 13.47 -3.55
N GLU A 351 11.49 13.25 -2.79
CA GLU A 351 11.55 12.63 -1.47
C GLU A 351 11.88 11.14 -1.57
N ILE A 352 11.34 10.45 -2.60
CA ILE A 352 11.67 9.05 -2.88
C ILE A 352 13.14 8.92 -3.26
N LEU A 353 13.61 9.73 -4.22
CA LEU A 353 15.00 9.69 -4.68
C LEU A 353 15.97 9.99 -3.53
N LYS A 354 15.64 10.95 -2.66
CA LYS A 354 16.42 11.25 -1.46
C LYS A 354 16.49 10.05 -0.50
N ALA A 355 15.38 9.37 -0.26
CA ALA A 355 15.35 8.19 0.61
C ALA A 355 16.21 7.06 0.02
N LEU A 356 16.21 6.87 -1.29
CA LEU A 356 17.05 5.88 -1.98
C LEU A 356 18.54 6.24 -1.90
N THR A 357 18.90 7.53 -2.05
CA THR A 357 20.29 8.02 -1.90
C THR A 357 20.86 7.69 -0.51
N MET A 358 20.07 7.84 0.55
CA MET A 358 20.55 7.63 1.92
C MET A 358 20.97 6.18 2.21
N ASN A 359 20.47 5.22 1.45
CA ASN A 359 20.66 3.81 1.74
C ASN A 359 21.87 3.18 1.05
N GLN A 360 22.35 3.73 -0.11
CA GLN A 360 23.28 2.98 -0.96
C GLN A 360 24.34 3.85 -1.71
N GLY A 361 24.45 5.15 -1.40
CA GLY A 361 25.45 6.01 -2.06
C GLY A 361 25.18 6.33 -3.53
N VAL A 362 24.01 5.96 -4.04
CA VAL A 362 23.56 6.26 -5.41
C VAL A 362 23.06 7.70 -5.47
N HIS A 363 23.42 8.42 -6.52
CA HIS A 363 23.00 9.80 -6.74
C HIS A 363 21.98 9.92 -7.86
N PHE A 364 21.06 10.87 -7.74
CA PHE A 364 20.01 11.08 -8.73
C PHE A 364 19.98 12.54 -9.19
N LYS A 365 19.81 12.74 -10.50
CA LYS A 365 19.54 14.05 -11.11
C LYS A 365 18.18 14.01 -11.78
N LEU A 366 17.32 14.98 -11.44
CA LEU A 366 15.98 15.11 -12.01
C LEU A 366 15.93 16.31 -12.97
N GLU A 367 15.61 16.07 -14.24
CA GLU A 367 15.46 17.08 -15.28
C GLU A 367 14.15 16.88 -16.04
N GLY A 368 13.13 17.70 -15.72
CA GLY A 368 11.78 17.48 -16.23
C GLY A 368 11.25 16.10 -15.78
N ARG A 369 10.92 15.23 -16.73
CA ARG A 369 10.48 13.84 -16.46
C ARG A 369 11.59 12.79 -16.68
N ARG A 370 12.85 13.18 -16.63
CA ARG A 370 14.00 12.28 -16.72
C ARG A 370 14.74 12.23 -15.40
N VAL A 371 14.97 11.03 -14.90
CA VAL A 371 15.83 10.74 -13.75
C VAL A 371 17.11 10.10 -14.24
N THR A 372 18.24 10.76 -14.04
CA THR A 372 19.57 10.18 -14.29
C THR A 372 20.10 9.60 -13.00
N VAL A 373 20.45 8.33 -13.03
CA VAL A 373 21.06 7.57 -11.92
C VAL A 373 22.57 7.62 -12.10
N MET A 374 23.27 8.06 -11.08
CA MET A 374 24.74 8.22 -11.09
C MET A 374 25.35 7.41 -9.94
N PRO A 375 26.56 6.89 -10.09
CA PRO A 375 27.28 6.19 -9.02
C PRO A 375 27.61 7.09 -7.83
#